data_bbb92cfea4e264172415470f386ca785
#
_entry.id   bbb92cfea4e264172415470f386ca785
#
_cell.length_a   1.000
_cell.length_b   1.000
_cell.length_c   1.000
_cell.angle_alpha   90.00
_cell.angle_beta   90.00
_cell.angle_gamma   90.00
#
_symmetry.space_group_name_H-M   'P 1'
#
loop_
_entity.id
_entity.type
_entity.pdbx_description
1 polymer ?
#
loop_
_entity_poly.entity_id
_entity_poly.type
_entity_poly.pdbx_seq_one_letter_code
_entity_poly.pdbx_strand_id
1 'polypeptide(L)'
;TMFPLWSMGFWQCRERYKTSDELCEVLDKYRELEIPLDGIVQDWQYWGCDSNWNAMKFMNPYYINKVGDEQWAKYLPDDLKPLAKEYVEKGLEPRIKSPQEMVDYVHSKNAHLMISIWASFGPWTEQYKELDKIGALYPFDTWPRNRGVKPYDPFNPKARDIYWKYLKNLYDMD
;
A
#
# COMPACT_ATOMS: atom_id res chain seq x y z
N THR A 1 15.17 -11.40 -22.81
CA THR A 1 14.02 -10.47 -22.89
C THR A 1 14.51 -9.09 -22.52
N MET A 2 14.22 -8.08 -23.35
CA MET A 2 14.54 -6.67 -23.01
C MET A 2 13.47 -6.11 -22.11
N PHE A 3 13.89 -5.20 -21.22
CA PHE A 3 12.95 -4.43 -20.42
C PHE A 3 12.08 -3.55 -21.34
N PRO A 4 10.80 -3.36 -21.04
CA PRO A 4 9.96 -2.43 -21.80
C PRO A 4 10.46 -0.99 -21.61
N LEU A 5 10.28 -0.14 -22.62
CA LEU A 5 10.78 1.24 -22.57
C LEU A 5 10.23 2.06 -21.41
N TRP A 6 8.96 1.87 -21.06
CA TRP A 6 8.33 2.58 -19.94
C TRP A 6 9.02 2.32 -18.59
N SER A 7 9.66 1.15 -18.41
CA SER A 7 10.40 0.86 -17.17
C SER A 7 11.66 1.70 -17.00
N MET A 8 12.17 2.27 -18.09
CA MET A 8 13.32 3.17 -18.14
C MET A 8 12.94 4.65 -18.11
N GLY A 9 11.64 4.95 -18.07
CA GLY A 9 11.11 6.29 -18.10
C GLY A 9 11.07 6.96 -16.72
N PHE A 10 10.23 8.00 -16.60
CA PHE A 10 10.09 8.74 -15.36
C PHE A 10 9.03 8.13 -14.44
N TRP A 11 9.44 7.84 -13.21
CA TRP A 11 8.61 7.32 -12.14
C TRP A 11 8.42 8.35 -11.04
N GLN A 12 7.19 8.82 -10.85
CA GLN A 12 6.85 9.73 -9.78
C GLN A 12 6.69 8.96 -8.47
N CYS A 13 7.46 9.34 -7.47
CA CYS A 13 7.36 8.83 -6.11
C CYS A 13 7.37 9.98 -5.10
N ARG A 14 6.68 9.82 -4.01
CA ARG A 14 6.90 10.58 -2.77
C ARG A 14 6.77 9.62 -1.60
N GLU A 15 7.26 10.00 -0.44
CA GLU A 15 7.30 9.13 0.73
C GLU A 15 5.97 8.44 0.96
N ARG A 16 4.84 9.11 0.73
CA ARG A 16 3.56 8.44 0.53
C ARG A 16 2.47 9.37 0.00
N TYR A 17 1.59 8.82 -0.78
CA TYR A 17 0.27 9.35 -1.00
C TYR A 17 -0.64 8.82 0.09
N LYS A 18 -1.38 9.70 0.76
CA LYS A 18 -2.18 9.36 1.93
C LYS A 18 -3.52 8.73 1.58
N THR A 19 -3.98 9.01 0.38
CA THR A 19 -5.25 8.52 -0.16
C THR A 19 -5.10 8.14 -1.62
N SER A 20 -6.00 7.30 -2.12
CA SER A 20 -6.09 6.99 -3.55
C SER A 20 -6.34 8.25 -4.41
N ASP A 21 -7.16 9.16 -3.89
CA ASP A 21 -7.47 10.41 -4.59
C ASP A 21 -6.22 11.27 -4.76
N GLU A 22 -5.40 11.43 -3.72
CA GLU A 22 -4.14 12.19 -3.78
C GLU A 22 -3.19 11.62 -4.84
N LEU A 23 -3.05 10.29 -4.93
CA LEU A 23 -2.24 9.65 -5.96
C LEU A 23 -2.75 9.97 -7.36
N CYS A 24 -4.05 9.83 -7.57
CA CYS A 24 -4.68 10.09 -8.86
C CYS A 24 -4.62 11.59 -9.25
N GLU A 25 -4.79 12.50 -8.29
CA GLU A 25 -4.67 13.95 -8.51
C GLU A 25 -3.26 14.35 -8.96
N VAL A 26 -2.22 13.76 -8.37
CA VAL A 26 -0.84 13.99 -8.79
C VAL A 26 -0.64 13.51 -10.23
N LEU A 27 -1.13 12.33 -10.59
CA LEU A 27 -1.08 11.83 -11.96
C LEU A 27 -1.82 12.74 -12.93
N ASP A 28 -3.03 13.19 -12.57
CA ASP A 28 -3.81 14.15 -13.36
C ASP A 28 -3.03 15.44 -13.60
N LYS A 29 -2.33 15.93 -12.58
CA LYS A 29 -1.53 17.16 -12.69
C LYS A 29 -0.35 17.02 -13.67
N TYR A 30 0.31 15.86 -13.69
CA TYR A 30 1.35 15.58 -14.70
C TYR A 30 0.76 15.61 -16.12
N ARG A 31 -0.42 15.02 -16.32
CA ARG A 31 -1.09 15.00 -17.64
C ARG A 31 -1.59 16.38 -18.05
N GLU A 32 -2.17 17.15 -17.12
CA GLU A 32 -2.60 18.55 -17.37
C GLU A 32 -1.44 19.46 -17.80
N LEU A 33 -0.28 19.27 -17.18
CA LEU A 33 0.91 20.07 -17.48
C LEU A 33 1.73 19.52 -18.66
N GLU A 34 1.24 18.45 -19.32
CA GLU A 34 1.93 17.78 -20.43
C GLU A 34 3.36 17.31 -20.08
N ILE A 35 3.61 17.03 -18.77
CA ILE A 35 4.90 16.51 -18.32
C ILE A 35 4.92 15.00 -18.53
N PRO A 36 5.90 14.46 -19.25
CA PRO A 36 6.02 13.01 -19.46
C PRO A 36 6.16 12.26 -18.12
N LEU A 37 5.38 11.17 -17.99
CA LEU A 37 5.41 10.29 -16.83
C LEU A 37 5.02 8.90 -17.28
N ASP A 38 5.84 7.90 -16.94
CA ASP A 38 5.62 6.49 -17.30
C ASP A 38 5.02 5.69 -16.17
N GLY A 39 5.30 6.06 -14.91
CA GLY A 39 4.76 5.38 -13.76
C GLY A 39 4.65 6.24 -12.51
N ILE A 40 3.82 5.77 -11.59
CA ILE A 40 3.65 6.36 -10.27
C ILE A 40 3.76 5.27 -9.18
N VAL A 41 4.35 5.61 -8.04
CA VAL A 41 4.59 4.65 -6.97
C VAL A 41 3.59 4.86 -5.84
N GLN A 42 2.82 3.81 -5.54
CA GLN A 42 2.08 3.69 -4.29
C GLN A 42 3.04 3.22 -3.21
N ASP A 43 3.51 4.15 -2.41
CA ASP A 43 4.40 3.85 -1.30
C ASP A 43 3.60 3.36 -0.06
N TRP A 44 4.24 3.23 1.06
CA TRP A 44 3.72 2.63 2.29
C TRP A 44 2.40 3.24 2.80
N GLN A 45 1.83 2.66 3.87
CA GLN A 45 0.57 3.02 4.55
C GLN A 45 -0.74 2.75 3.78
N TYR A 46 -0.72 2.19 2.58
CA TYR A 46 -1.94 1.64 1.98
C TYR A 46 -2.52 0.47 2.82
N TRP A 47 -1.67 -0.18 3.60
CA TRP A 47 -2.05 -1.22 4.57
C TRP A 47 -2.64 -0.68 5.88
N GLY A 48 -2.71 0.63 6.09
CA GLY A 48 -3.24 1.27 7.29
C GLY A 48 -2.17 1.57 8.35
N CYS A 49 -2.42 1.19 9.59
CA CYS A 49 -1.56 1.53 10.73
C CYS A 49 -0.26 0.69 10.79
N ASP A 50 0.68 1.12 11.65
CA ASP A 50 1.99 0.48 11.81
C ASP A 50 1.92 -0.97 12.30
N SER A 51 0.93 -1.30 13.15
CA SER A 51 0.74 -2.69 13.61
C SER A 51 0.36 -3.64 12.47
N ASN A 52 -0.17 -3.09 11.36
CA ASN A 52 -0.51 -3.81 10.14
C ASN A 52 0.56 -3.64 9.04
N TRP A 53 1.78 -3.29 9.42
CA TRP A 53 2.90 -3.02 8.52
C TRP A 53 3.08 -4.09 7.47
N ASN A 54 3.10 -3.67 6.19
CA ASN A 54 3.30 -4.54 5.04
C ASN A 54 2.29 -5.71 4.93
N ALA A 55 1.02 -5.46 5.22
CA ALA A 55 -0.02 -6.50 5.10
C ALA A 55 -0.21 -7.04 3.68
N MET A 56 0.42 -6.40 2.67
CA MET A 56 0.24 -6.73 1.25
C MET A 56 -1.25 -6.76 0.85
N LYS A 57 -2.00 -5.83 1.44
CA LYS A 57 -3.42 -5.65 1.23
C LYS A 57 -3.80 -4.21 1.57
N PHE A 58 -4.68 -3.63 0.80
CA PHE A 58 -5.21 -2.31 1.08
C PHE A 58 -6.18 -2.38 2.25
N MET A 59 -5.79 -1.77 3.37
CA MET A 59 -6.54 -1.76 4.63
C MET A 59 -6.76 -0.33 5.15
N ASN A 60 -6.06 0.66 4.59
CA ASN A 60 -6.32 2.06 4.89
C ASN A 60 -7.71 2.44 4.35
N PRO A 61 -8.63 2.94 5.20
CA PRO A 61 -10.01 3.22 4.84
C PRO A 61 -10.22 4.11 3.61
N TYR A 62 -9.26 5.00 3.32
CA TYR A 62 -9.33 5.88 2.14
C TYR A 62 -9.21 5.14 0.81
N TYR A 63 -8.51 4.00 0.77
CA TYR A 63 -8.32 3.22 -0.45
C TYR A 63 -9.47 2.25 -0.75
N ILE A 64 -10.33 2.00 0.24
CA ILE A 64 -11.38 0.98 0.16
C ILE A 64 -12.78 1.55 0.46
N ASN A 65 -12.91 2.87 0.43
CA ASN A 65 -14.17 3.59 0.71
C ASN A 65 -14.82 3.19 2.05
N LYS A 66 -14.02 3.16 3.11
CA LYS A 66 -14.45 2.80 4.47
C LYS A 66 -14.17 3.90 5.51
N VAL A 67 -14.00 5.14 5.07
CA VAL A 67 -13.81 6.29 5.96
C VAL A 67 -15.09 6.48 6.80
N GLY A 68 -14.91 6.51 8.12
CA GLY A 68 -16.03 6.62 9.07
C GLY A 68 -16.66 5.28 9.50
N ASP A 69 -16.29 4.15 8.89
CA ASP A 69 -16.72 2.82 9.32
C ASP A 69 -15.90 2.39 10.56
N GLU A 70 -16.59 2.19 11.69
CA GLU A 70 -15.98 1.84 12.98
C GLU A 70 -15.12 0.57 12.91
N GLN A 71 -15.50 -0.41 12.10
CA GLN A 71 -14.76 -1.67 11.95
C GLN A 71 -13.37 -1.44 11.33
N TRP A 72 -13.24 -0.39 10.54
CA TRP A 72 -12.01 -0.02 9.83
C TRP A 72 -11.19 1.06 10.55
N ALA A 73 -11.76 1.71 11.57
CA ALA A 73 -11.10 2.80 12.31
C ALA A 73 -9.72 2.41 12.88
N LYS A 74 -9.54 1.15 13.28
CA LYS A 74 -8.26 0.63 13.81
C LYS A 74 -7.12 0.61 12.78
N TYR A 75 -7.44 0.60 11.50
CA TYR A 75 -6.47 0.63 10.41
C TYR A 75 -6.16 2.05 9.92
N LEU A 76 -6.92 3.04 10.39
CA LEU A 76 -6.70 4.43 10.01
C LEU A 76 -5.38 4.94 10.60
N PRO A 77 -4.45 5.45 9.78
CA PRO A 77 -3.24 6.10 10.25
C PRO A 77 -3.56 7.31 11.15
N ASP A 78 -2.77 7.51 12.20
CA ASP A 78 -3.04 8.57 13.19
C ASP A 78 -3.07 9.97 12.57
N ASP A 79 -2.21 10.25 11.62
CA ASP A 79 -2.13 11.53 10.93
C ASP A 79 -3.28 11.77 9.92
N LEU A 80 -4.07 10.75 9.60
CA LEU A 80 -5.27 10.84 8.78
C LEU A 80 -6.57 10.98 9.60
N LYS A 81 -6.52 10.83 10.92
CA LYS A 81 -7.71 10.97 11.77
C LYS A 81 -8.42 12.31 11.64
N PRO A 82 -7.71 13.48 11.59
CA PRO A 82 -8.37 14.77 11.38
C PRO A 82 -9.12 14.85 10.05
N LEU A 83 -8.51 14.34 8.97
CA LEU A 83 -9.13 14.31 7.65
C LEU A 83 -10.35 13.38 7.63
N ALA A 84 -10.27 12.22 8.26
CA ALA A 84 -11.39 11.28 8.36
C ALA A 84 -12.59 11.90 9.10
N LYS A 85 -12.33 12.66 10.18
CA LYS A 85 -13.37 13.41 10.88
C LYS A 85 -14.06 14.41 9.96
N GLU A 86 -13.29 15.17 9.19
CA GLU A 86 -13.82 16.11 8.20
C GLU A 86 -14.70 15.42 7.16
N TYR A 87 -14.25 14.27 6.63
CA TYR A 87 -15.02 13.48 5.66
C TYR A 87 -16.38 13.07 6.23
N VAL A 88 -16.40 12.54 7.45
CA VAL A 88 -17.65 12.12 8.12
C VAL A 88 -18.57 13.31 8.38
N GLU A 89 -18.05 14.42 8.92
CA GLU A 89 -18.84 15.60 9.26
C GLU A 89 -19.47 16.26 8.02
N LYS A 90 -18.76 16.24 6.89
CA LYS A 90 -19.22 16.84 5.63
C LYS A 90 -19.93 15.86 4.70
N GLY A 91 -20.04 14.57 5.07
CA GLY A 91 -20.59 13.52 4.21
C GLY A 91 -19.81 13.32 2.92
N LEU A 92 -18.47 13.46 2.98
CA LEU A 92 -17.59 13.27 1.84
C LEU A 92 -17.25 11.80 1.65
N GLU A 93 -16.96 11.43 0.42
CA GLU A 93 -16.45 10.10 0.06
C GLU A 93 -15.22 10.23 -0.83
N PRO A 94 -14.28 9.26 -0.79
CA PRO A 94 -13.22 9.18 -1.78
C PRO A 94 -13.78 9.10 -3.21
N ARG A 95 -13.15 9.79 -4.15
CA ARG A 95 -13.46 9.68 -5.58
C ARG A 95 -13.20 8.27 -6.10
N ILE A 96 -12.07 7.70 -5.69
CA ILE A 96 -11.66 6.33 -6.01
C ILE A 96 -12.14 5.40 -4.89
N LYS A 97 -12.98 4.43 -5.23
CA LYS A 97 -13.72 3.60 -4.26
C LYS A 97 -13.02 2.29 -3.91
N SER A 98 -12.07 1.86 -4.72
CA SER A 98 -11.36 0.60 -4.50
C SER A 98 -9.93 0.64 -5.04
N PRO A 99 -9.04 -0.27 -4.56
CA PRO A 99 -7.69 -0.39 -5.10
C PRO A 99 -7.69 -0.74 -6.59
N GLN A 100 -8.59 -1.60 -7.06
CA GLN A 100 -8.69 -1.94 -8.48
C GLN A 100 -9.07 -0.73 -9.32
N GLU A 101 -10.04 0.07 -8.87
CA GLU A 101 -10.40 1.32 -9.54
C GLU A 101 -9.21 2.30 -9.62
N MET A 102 -8.34 2.33 -8.62
CA MET A 102 -7.10 3.12 -8.65
C MET A 102 -6.12 2.60 -9.71
N VAL A 103 -5.91 1.29 -9.79
CA VAL A 103 -5.08 0.66 -10.84
C VAL A 103 -5.63 0.98 -12.22
N ASP A 104 -6.91 0.74 -12.43
CA ASP A 104 -7.59 0.99 -13.71
C ASP A 104 -7.50 2.48 -14.10
N TYR A 105 -7.63 3.38 -13.11
CA TYR A 105 -7.48 4.81 -13.33
C TYR A 105 -6.06 5.17 -13.79
N VAL A 106 -5.03 4.65 -13.12
CA VAL A 106 -3.63 4.88 -13.51
C VAL A 106 -3.38 4.39 -14.93
N HIS A 107 -3.85 3.19 -15.29
CA HIS A 107 -3.73 2.64 -16.63
C HIS A 107 -4.49 3.47 -17.68
N SER A 108 -5.67 3.99 -17.33
CA SER A 108 -6.46 4.85 -18.22
C SER A 108 -5.73 6.14 -18.61
N LYS A 109 -4.76 6.56 -17.77
CA LYS A 109 -3.89 7.72 -18.03
C LYS A 109 -2.58 7.35 -18.76
N ASN A 110 -2.48 6.15 -19.29
CA ASN A 110 -1.27 5.63 -19.93
C ASN A 110 -0.04 5.75 -18.98
N ALA A 111 -0.19 5.24 -17.78
CA ALA A 111 0.87 5.14 -16.77
C ALA A 111 0.82 3.77 -16.10
N HIS A 112 1.92 3.36 -15.45
CA HIS A 112 2.05 2.12 -14.70
C HIS A 112 2.04 2.40 -13.20
N LEU A 113 1.52 1.47 -12.41
CA LEU A 113 1.55 1.55 -10.95
C LEU A 113 2.61 0.60 -10.39
N MET A 114 3.44 1.09 -9.49
CA MET A 114 4.32 0.27 -8.66
C MET A 114 3.85 0.35 -7.21
N ILE A 115 3.72 -0.79 -6.55
CA ILE A 115 3.29 -0.85 -5.15
C ILE A 115 4.49 -1.25 -4.29
N SER A 116 4.79 -0.44 -3.26
CA SER A 116 5.87 -0.68 -2.32
C SER A 116 5.57 -1.86 -1.40
N ILE A 117 6.54 -2.76 -1.25
CA ILE A 117 6.47 -3.90 -0.33
C ILE A 117 7.75 -3.99 0.49
N TRP A 118 7.67 -4.64 1.66
CA TRP A 118 8.77 -4.78 2.60
C TRP A 118 9.08 -6.25 2.91
N ALA A 119 10.25 -6.50 3.47
CA ALA A 119 10.66 -7.83 3.94
C ALA A 119 10.35 -8.05 5.44
N SER A 120 9.55 -7.18 6.04
CA SER A 120 9.17 -7.24 7.45
C SER A 120 7.68 -7.03 7.61
N PHE A 121 7.11 -7.57 8.69
CA PHE A 121 5.68 -7.60 8.91
C PHE A 121 5.30 -7.12 10.30
N GLY A 122 4.19 -6.38 10.37
CA GLY A 122 3.58 -5.96 11.64
C GLY A 122 2.80 -7.10 12.30
N PRO A 123 2.66 -7.08 13.64
CA PRO A 123 2.09 -8.18 14.41
C PRO A 123 0.60 -8.46 14.14
N TRP A 124 -0.11 -7.55 13.49
CA TRP A 124 -1.51 -7.76 13.12
C TRP A 124 -1.69 -8.48 11.79
N THR A 125 -0.63 -8.59 10.98
CA THR A 125 -0.71 -9.22 9.66
C THR A 125 -0.84 -10.73 9.75
N GLU A 126 -1.49 -11.33 8.77
CA GLU A 126 -1.57 -12.79 8.67
C GLU A 126 -0.21 -13.40 8.36
N GLN A 127 0.60 -12.71 7.57
CA GLN A 127 1.98 -13.09 7.27
C GLN A 127 2.81 -13.27 8.55
N TYR A 128 2.75 -12.28 9.45
CA TYR A 128 3.44 -12.36 10.74
C TYR A 128 3.03 -13.60 11.52
N LYS A 129 1.73 -13.85 11.64
CA LYS A 129 1.18 -14.99 12.38
C LYS A 129 1.59 -16.35 11.79
N GLU A 130 1.60 -16.46 10.46
CA GLU A 130 2.01 -17.69 9.79
C GLU A 130 3.53 -17.91 9.89
N LEU A 131 4.33 -16.85 9.74
CA LEU A 131 5.79 -16.91 9.86
C LEU A 131 6.23 -17.22 11.30
N ASP A 132 5.56 -16.64 12.29
CA ASP A 132 5.84 -16.90 13.72
C ASP A 132 5.58 -18.37 14.08
N LYS A 133 4.49 -18.96 13.61
CA LYS A 133 4.16 -20.38 13.82
C LYS A 133 5.24 -21.36 13.34
N ILE A 134 6.00 -20.99 12.32
CA ILE A 134 7.10 -21.82 11.80
C ILE A 134 8.48 -21.36 12.25
N GLY A 135 8.55 -20.39 13.20
CA GLY A 135 9.80 -19.84 13.71
C GLY A 135 10.64 -19.11 12.66
N ALA A 136 10.00 -18.48 11.67
CA ALA A 136 10.64 -17.83 10.54
C ALA A 136 10.63 -16.29 10.64
N LEU A 137 10.47 -15.74 11.82
CA LEU A 137 10.70 -14.32 12.11
C LEU A 137 12.02 -14.15 12.86
N TYR A 138 12.82 -13.16 12.46
CA TYR A 138 14.01 -12.82 13.22
C TYR A 138 13.64 -12.19 14.57
N PRO A 139 14.44 -12.42 15.65
CA PRO A 139 14.11 -12.02 17.03
C PRO A 139 14.42 -10.56 17.33
N PHE A 140 14.31 -9.68 16.35
CA PHE A 140 14.53 -8.24 16.51
C PHE A 140 13.53 -7.42 15.73
N ASP A 141 13.21 -6.24 16.26
CA ASP A 141 12.31 -5.29 15.60
C ASP A 141 13.08 -4.45 14.57
N THR A 142 12.39 -4.16 13.47
CA THR A 142 12.88 -3.23 12.45
C THR A 142 12.07 -1.93 12.46
N TRP A 143 12.07 -1.22 11.34
CA TRP A 143 11.21 -0.06 11.12
C TRP A 143 9.77 -0.48 10.81
N PRO A 144 8.75 0.23 11.38
CA PRO A 144 8.84 1.30 12.38
C PRO A 144 9.21 0.77 13.78
N ARG A 145 10.12 1.49 14.46
CA ARG A 145 10.67 1.04 15.76
C ARG A 145 9.58 0.96 16.83
N ASN A 146 9.73 -0.01 17.76
CA ASN A 146 8.83 -0.21 18.91
C ASN A 146 7.38 -0.55 18.51
N ARG A 147 7.18 -1.14 17.35
CA ARG A 147 5.88 -1.59 16.85
C ARG A 147 5.77 -3.11 16.70
N GLY A 148 6.80 -3.85 17.09
CA GLY A 148 6.85 -5.30 16.96
C GLY A 148 6.97 -5.78 15.52
N VAL A 149 7.42 -4.91 14.61
CA VAL A 149 7.63 -5.25 13.20
C VAL A 149 8.90 -6.06 13.05
N LYS A 150 8.79 -7.28 12.55
CA LYS A 150 9.91 -8.23 12.42
C LYS A 150 10.16 -8.63 10.98
N PRO A 151 11.43 -8.75 10.58
CA PRO A 151 11.79 -9.29 9.27
C PRO A 151 11.60 -10.80 9.27
N TYR A 152 11.24 -11.34 8.10
CA TYR A 152 11.16 -12.77 7.90
C TYR A 152 12.51 -13.36 7.45
N ASP A 153 12.69 -14.65 7.63
CA ASP A 153 13.86 -15.39 7.15
C ASP A 153 13.71 -15.75 5.66
N PRO A 154 14.37 -15.04 4.73
CA PRO A 154 14.26 -15.30 3.31
C PRO A 154 15.03 -16.56 2.86
N PHE A 155 15.86 -17.15 3.72
CA PHE A 155 16.57 -18.39 3.44
C PHE A 155 15.70 -19.62 3.72
N ASN A 156 14.63 -19.47 4.52
CA ASN A 156 13.66 -20.53 4.76
C ASN A 156 12.69 -20.67 3.57
N PRO A 157 12.66 -21.81 2.85
CA PRO A 157 11.77 -22.00 1.71
C PRO A 157 10.29 -21.80 2.05
N LYS A 158 9.84 -22.34 3.20
CA LYS A 158 8.45 -22.19 3.64
C LYS A 158 8.08 -20.73 3.92
N ALA A 159 9.03 -19.95 4.42
CA ALA A 159 8.80 -18.53 4.64
C ALA A 159 8.67 -17.76 3.31
N ARG A 160 9.44 -18.12 2.29
CA ARG A 160 9.27 -17.56 0.93
C ARG A 160 7.91 -17.93 0.32
N ASP A 161 7.43 -19.15 0.54
CA ASP A 161 6.10 -19.56 0.06
C ASP A 161 4.99 -18.73 0.73
N ILE A 162 5.10 -18.48 2.04
CA ILE A 162 4.18 -17.59 2.77
C ILE A 162 4.26 -16.18 2.20
N TYR A 163 5.47 -15.64 2.01
CA TYR A 163 5.66 -14.30 1.44
C TYR A 163 4.99 -14.18 0.07
N TRP A 164 5.25 -15.13 -0.83
CA TRP A 164 4.69 -15.14 -2.18
C TRP A 164 3.17 -15.30 -2.19
N LYS A 165 2.63 -16.14 -1.31
CA LYS A 165 1.18 -16.31 -1.16
C LYS A 165 0.46 -14.97 -0.97
N TYR A 166 1.01 -14.11 -0.13
CA TYR A 166 0.39 -12.81 0.16
C TYR A 166 0.75 -11.72 -0.86
N LEU A 167 1.93 -11.78 -1.44
CA LEU A 167 2.33 -10.86 -2.51
C LEU A 167 1.37 -10.93 -3.71
N LYS A 168 0.85 -12.11 -4.01
CA LYS A 168 -0.13 -12.29 -5.08
C LYS A 168 -1.38 -11.41 -4.94
N ASN A 169 -1.76 -11.02 -3.74
CA ASN A 169 -2.88 -10.09 -3.54
C ASN A 169 -2.67 -8.73 -4.22
N LEU A 170 -1.42 -8.31 -4.37
CA LEU A 170 -1.05 -7.07 -5.06
C LEU A 170 -0.68 -7.33 -6.52
N TYR A 171 0.05 -8.41 -6.76
CA TYR A 171 0.50 -8.78 -8.10
C TYR A 171 -0.66 -9.09 -9.06
N ASP A 172 -1.70 -9.75 -8.58
CA ASP A 172 -2.87 -10.15 -9.39
C ASP A 172 -3.86 -8.98 -9.63
N MET A 173 -3.59 -7.78 -9.08
CA MET A 173 -4.41 -6.58 -9.33
C MET A 173 -4.07 -5.90 -10.67
N ASP A 174 -2.91 -6.15 -11.21
CA ASP A 174 -2.39 -5.52 -12.42
C ASP A 174 -2.32 -6.60 -13.59
#